data_2cc663855e32b28b91e8adee31e7d665
#
_entry.id   2cc663855e32b28b91e8adee31e7d665
#
_cell.length_a   1.000
_cell.length_b   1.000
_cell.length_c   1.000
_cell.angle_alpha   90.00
_cell.angle_beta   90.00
_cell.angle_gamma   90.00
#
_symmetry.space_group_name_H-M   'P 1'
#
loop_
_entity.id
_entity.type
_entity.pdbx_description
1 polymer ?
#
loop_
_entity_poly.entity_id
_entity_poly.type
_entity_poly.pdbx_seq_one_letter_code
_entity_poly.pdbx_strand_id
1 'polypeptide(L)'
;MERIVAVVTCDVVRSQRYSTEQRRKIDAILKKEFTTVSKTYKNAVHTPTSFNVTVGDEFQFVLAKVERAYEVTVFYRSLFAIADPASIFSFRSSIGIGEIAVENKKDSYSQDGQAFHRSRLGVNFFRDHKYKGKRRTKIVTGDIHLDETLDMILMYQDLIEEKWTRAQWEAIRWRLMLPTYEEIAKKLGVAYQNVQKRLKAANWDEFSQGVDFVEKVLTSHLQKGAIGSFTSERV
;
A
#
# COMPACT_ATOMS: atom_id res chain seq x y z
N MET A 1 22.44 6.43 13.01
CA MET A 1 22.03 5.60 11.84
C MET A 1 20.82 6.24 11.22
N GLU A 2 20.93 6.61 9.97
CA GLU A 2 19.80 7.09 9.19
C GLU A 2 18.76 5.96 9.08
N ARG A 3 17.51 6.30 9.32
CA ARG A 3 16.43 5.30 9.38
C ARG A 3 15.78 5.16 8.02
N ILE A 4 15.90 3.98 7.40
CA ILE A 4 15.21 3.65 6.15
C ILE A 4 13.75 3.35 6.45
N VAL A 5 12.85 3.97 5.68
CA VAL A 5 11.40 3.84 5.77
C VAL A 5 10.78 3.65 4.39
N ALA A 6 9.51 3.24 4.37
CA ALA A 6 8.67 3.35 3.20
C ALA A 6 7.64 4.47 3.41
N VAL A 7 7.64 5.45 2.52
CA VAL A 7 6.60 6.49 2.43
C VAL A 7 5.61 6.08 1.33
N VAL A 8 4.36 5.95 1.69
CA VAL A 8 3.28 5.60 0.76
C VAL A 8 2.42 6.83 0.52
N THR A 9 2.52 7.39 -0.69
CA THR A 9 1.67 8.50 -1.13
C THR A 9 0.57 7.94 -2.02
N CYS A 10 -0.67 8.27 -1.69
CA CYS A 10 -1.87 7.73 -2.32
C CYS A 10 -2.73 8.83 -2.91
N ASP A 11 -3.43 8.51 -4.00
CA ASP A 11 -4.36 9.38 -4.72
C ASP A 11 -5.67 8.62 -4.97
N VAL A 12 -6.80 9.15 -4.48
CA VAL A 12 -8.12 8.52 -4.61
C VAL A 12 -8.57 8.53 -6.07
N VAL A 13 -8.87 7.35 -6.60
CA VAL A 13 -9.26 7.19 -8.01
C VAL A 13 -10.61 7.86 -8.28
N ARG A 14 -10.67 8.68 -9.35
CA ARG A 14 -11.88 9.41 -9.79
C ARG A 14 -12.44 10.40 -8.77
N SER A 15 -11.64 10.91 -7.87
CA SER A 15 -12.03 11.89 -6.84
C SER A 15 -12.77 13.11 -7.40
N GLN A 16 -12.43 13.55 -8.61
CA GLN A 16 -13.09 14.68 -9.30
C GLN A 16 -14.59 14.44 -9.58
N ARG A 17 -15.05 13.18 -9.58
CA ARG A 17 -16.46 12.82 -9.78
C ARG A 17 -17.28 12.83 -8.49
N TYR A 18 -16.64 13.00 -7.34
CA TYR A 18 -17.30 12.99 -6.04
C TYR A 18 -17.79 14.40 -5.66
N SER A 19 -19.00 14.47 -5.13
CA SER A 19 -19.54 15.69 -4.51
C SER A 19 -18.72 16.08 -3.27
N THR A 20 -18.88 17.32 -2.80
CA THR A 20 -18.22 17.79 -1.56
C THR A 20 -18.57 16.90 -0.36
N GLU A 21 -19.81 16.45 -0.25
CA GLU A 21 -20.25 15.56 0.81
C GLU A 21 -19.57 14.18 0.71
N GLN A 22 -19.49 13.60 -0.49
CA GLN A 22 -18.77 12.34 -0.72
C GLN A 22 -17.29 12.45 -0.39
N ARG A 23 -16.63 13.57 -0.73
CA ARG A 23 -15.23 13.81 -0.36
C ARG A 23 -15.02 13.86 1.15
N ARG A 24 -15.88 14.57 1.89
CA ARG A 24 -15.81 14.59 3.37
C ARG A 24 -16.00 13.19 3.98
N LYS A 25 -16.91 12.40 3.40
CA LYS A 25 -17.13 11.00 3.79
C LYS A 25 -15.88 10.14 3.52
N ILE A 26 -15.24 10.33 2.37
CA ILE A 26 -14.01 9.64 2.00
C ILE A 26 -12.87 9.94 2.99
N ASP A 27 -12.66 11.19 3.35
CA ASP A 27 -11.64 11.59 4.34
C ASP A 27 -11.88 10.95 5.70
N ALA A 28 -13.13 10.91 6.16
CA ALA A 28 -13.48 10.24 7.41
C ALA A 28 -13.24 8.73 7.34
N ILE A 29 -13.57 8.09 6.22
CA ILE A 29 -13.30 6.67 5.96
C ILE A 29 -11.80 6.41 5.97
N LEU A 30 -11.00 7.19 5.23
CA LEU A 30 -9.55 7.02 5.18
C LEU A 30 -8.93 7.06 6.57
N LYS A 31 -9.25 8.06 7.39
CA LYS A 31 -8.76 8.19 8.77
C LYS A 31 -9.18 7.01 9.65
N LYS A 32 -10.45 6.61 9.57
CA LYS A 32 -10.99 5.47 10.32
C LYS A 32 -10.29 4.17 9.95
N GLU A 33 -10.19 3.88 8.65
CA GLU A 33 -9.60 2.62 8.18
C GLU A 33 -8.08 2.59 8.41
N PHE A 34 -7.38 3.74 8.37
CA PHE A 34 -5.98 3.79 8.77
C PHE A 34 -5.78 3.43 10.25
N THR A 35 -6.73 3.76 11.12
CA THR A 35 -6.71 3.30 12.52
C THR A 35 -6.74 1.77 12.59
N THR A 36 -7.49 1.11 11.71
CA THR A 36 -7.51 -0.36 11.60
C THR A 36 -6.17 -0.89 11.10
N VAL A 37 -5.58 -0.25 10.07
CA VAL A 37 -4.23 -0.58 9.57
C VAL A 37 -3.20 -0.49 10.70
N SER A 38 -3.17 0.62 11.43
CA SER A 38 -2.20 0.86 12.52
C SER A 38 -2.32 -0.16 13.66
N LYS A 39 -3.54 -0.62 13.96
CA LYS A 39 -3.76 -1.66 14.96
C LYS A 39 -3.31 -3.04 14.47
N THR A 40 -3.60 -3.37 13.22
CA THR A 40 -3.26 -4.67 12.62
C THR A 40 -1.75 -4.79 12.39
N TYR A 41 -1.13 -3.74 11.89
CA TYR A 41 0.29 -3.66 11.53
C TYR A 41 1.09 -2.73 12.45
N LYS A 42 0.79 -2.74 13.76
CA LYS A 42 1.40 -1.82 14.74
C LYS A 42 2.92 -1.78 14.74
N ASN A 43 3.58 -2.90 14.40
CA ASN A 43 5.04 -3.00 14.33
C ASN A 43 5.60 -2.55 12.98
N ALA A 44 4.75 -2.37 11.97
CA ALA A 44 5.15 -1.92 10.63
C ALA A 44 4.90 -0.43 10.42
N VAL A 45 3.87 0.13 11.06
CA VAL A 45 3.55 1.55 10.94
C VAL A 45 4.57 2.39 11.71
N HIS A 46 5.09 3.44 11.06
CA HIS A 46 6.00 4.37 11.70
C HIS A 46 5.23 5.35 12.60
N THR A 47 5.60 5.43 13.87
CA THR A 47 5.03 6.36 14.83
C THR A 47 6.07 7.43 15.18
N PRO A 48 5.66 8.68 15.48
CA PRO A 48 4.31 9.16 15.81
C PRO A 48 3.52 9.79 14.64
N THR A 49 4.12 10.04 13.48
CA THR A 49 3.50 10.79 12.37
C THR A 49 3.26 9.91 11.17
N SER A 50 2.46 8.87 11.38
CA SER A 50 2.30 7.82 10.37
C SER A 50 1.27 8.13 9.28
N PHE A 51 0.36 9.07 9.48
CA PHE A 51 -0.73 9.34 8.53
C PHE A 51 -1.05 10.81 8.37
N ASN A 52 -1.18 11.24 7.14
CA ASN A 52 -1.59 12.59 6.79
C ASN A 52 -2.53 12.58 5.58
N VAL A 53 -3.62 13.36 5.65
CA VAL A 53 -4.43 13.70 4.47
C VAL A 53 -3.91 15.03 3.97
N THR A 54 -3.33 15.04 2.78
CA THR A 54 -2.86 16.22 2.09
C THR A 54 -4.02 16.96 1.43
N VAL A 55 -3.77 18.02 0.71
CA VAL A 55 -4.82 18.83 0.09
C VAL A 55 -5.54 18.01 -0.99
N GLY A 56 -6.87 17.90 -0.88
CA GLY A 56 -7.73 17.29 -1.89
C GLY A 56 -7.99 15.82 -1.65
N ASP A 57 -7.54 14.97 -2.56
CA ASP A 57 -7.77 13.51 -2.60
C ASP A 57 -6.50 12.70 -2.38
N GLU A 58 -5.43 13.36 -1.99
CA GLU A 58 -4.13 12.76 -1.72
C GLU A 58 -3.94 12.54 -0.21
N PHE A 59 -3.46 11.37 0.16
CA PHE A 59 -3.07 11.06 1.54
C PHE A 59 -1.74 10.29 1.55
N GLN A 60 -1.08 10.32 2.70
CA GLN A 60 0.24 9.75 2.86
C GLN A 60 0.37 9.05 4.19
N PHE A 61 1.12 7.94 4.24
CA PHE A 61 1.49 7.27 5.46
C PHE A 61 2.91 6.72 5.38
N VAL A 62 3.51 6.50 6.55
CA VAL A 62 4.90 6.07 6.69
C VAL A 62 4.97 4.73 7.41
N LEU A 63 5.78 3.82 6.86
CA LEU A 63 6.01 2.49 7.40
C LEU A 63 7.47 2.32 7.80
N ALA A 64 7.68 1.82 9.01
CA ALA A 64 8.99 1.47 9.53
C ALA A 64 9.50 0.13 8.99
N LYS A 65 8.57 -0.77 8.61
CA LYS A 65 8.87 -2.06 7.99
C LYS A 65 8.67 -1.96 6.48
N VAL A 66 9.77 -1.63 5.80
CA VAL A 66 9.79 -1.37 4.36
C VAL A 66 9.32 -2.58 3.56
N GLU A 67 9.76 -3.75 3.94
CA GLU A 67 9.43 -5.02 3.31
C GLU A 67 7.93 -5.32 3.31
N ARG A 68 7.20 -4.82 4.32
CA ARG A 68 5.75 -4.99 4.44
C ARG A 68 4.92 -3.92 3.73
N ALA A 69 5.56 -2.95 3.07
CA ALA A 69 4.89 -1.77 2.55
C ALA A 69 3.81 -2.10 1.51
N TYR A 70 4.06 -3.07 0.63
CA TYR A 70 3.10 -3.46 -0.38
C TYR A 70 1.90 -4.20 0.23
N GLU A 71 2.12 -5.16 1.11
CA GLU A 71 1.06 -5.89 1.81
C GLU A 71 0.16 -4.96 2.62
N VAL A 72 0.75 -4.05 3.42
CA VAL A 72 0.00 -3.06 4.19
C VAL A 72 -0.84 -2.17 3.27
N THR A 73 -0.31 -1.80 2.11
CA THR A 73 -1.03 -1.01 1.10
C THR A 73 -2.23 -1.78 0.55
N VAL A 74 -2.06 -3.07 0.21
CA VAL A 74 -3.15 -3.95 -0.26
C VAL A 74 -4.22 -4.11 0.82
N PHE A 75 -3.81 -4.33 2.07
CA PHE A 75 -4.74 -4.42 3.20
C PHE A 75 -5.55 -3.13 3.36
N TYR A 76 -4.88 -1.97 3.36
CA TYR A 76 -5.57 -0.68 3.44
C TYR A 76 -6.55 -0.48 2.28
N ARG A 77 -6.15 -0.85 1.08
CA ARG A 77 -7.00 -0.79 -0.11
C ARG A 77 -8.23 -1.69 0.03
N SER A 78 -8.09 -2.88 0.64
CA SER A 78 -9.20 -3.78 0.91
C SER A 78 -10.23 -3.19 1.88
N LEU A 79 -9.78 -2.50 2.92
CA LEU A 79 -10.64 -1.79 3.86
C LEU A 79 -11.40 -0.66 3.17
N PHE A 80 -10.69 0.12 2.37
CA PHE A 80 -11.26 1.26 1.66
C PHE A 80 -12.26 0.85 0.58
N ALA A 81 -11.99 -0.26 -0.13
CA ALA A 81 -12.87 -0.77 -1.19
C ALA A 81 -14.26 -1.18 -0.69
N ILE A 82 -14.37 -1.66 0.55
CA ILE A 82 -15.65 -2.13 1.12
C ILE A 82 -16.28 -1.15 2.11
N ALA A 83 -15.67 -0.01 2.35
CA ALA A 83 -16.09 0.93 3.38
C ALA A 83 -17.45 1.60 3.12
N ASP A 84 -17.86 1.70 1.86
CA ASP A 84 -19.18 2.23 1.48
C ASP A 84 -20.02 1.11 0.84
N PRO A 85 -21.26 0.83 1.34
CA PRO A 85 -22.08 -0.24 0.78
C PRO A 85 -22.48 -0.03 -0.70
N ALA A 86 -22.60 1.22 -1.14
CA ALA A 86 -23.06 1.56 -2.48
C ALA A 86 -21.94 1.66 -3.52
N SER A 87 -20.68 1.78 -3.07
CA SER A 87 -19.55 2.05 -3.96
C SER A 87 -18.32 1.22 -3.59
N ILE A 88 -17.51 0.87 -4.58
CA ILE A 88 -16.16 0.35 -4.36
C ILE A 88 -15.20 1.52 -4.54
N PHE A 89 -14.60 1.98 -3.45
CA PHE A 89 -13.56 2.99 -3.51
C PHE A 89 -12.20 2.37 -3.81
N SER A 90 -11.33 3.12 -4.45
CA SER A 90 -9.97 2.70 -4.74
C SER A 90 -9.02 3.90 -4.72
N PHE A 91 -7.76 3.64 -4.44
CA PHE A 91 -6.67 4.61 -4.58
C PHE A 91 -5.49 4.00 -5.33
N ARG A 92 -4.71 4.87 -5.97
CA ARG A 92 -3.38 4.56 -6.48
C ARG A 92 -2.38 4.85 -5.38
N SER A 93 -1.28 4.11 -5.35
CA SER A 93 -0.25 4.24 -4.33
C SER A 93 1.14 4.22 -4.91
N SER A 94 1.95 5.18 -4.53
CA SER A 94 3.39 5.20 -4.77
C SER A 94 4.13 4.98 -3.47
N ILE A 95 4.99 3.96 -3.44
CA ILE A 95 5.80 3.55 -2.29
C ILE A 95 7.23 3.98 -2.57
N GLY A 96 7.68 5.03 -1.89
CA GLY A 96 9.08 5.49 -1.94
C GLY A 96 9.87 4.90 -0.78
N ILE A 97 11.00 4.26 -1.07
CA ILE A 97 11.88 3.64 -0.08
C ILE A 97 13.15 4.46 0.04
N GLY A 98 13.54 4.84 1.26
CA GLY A 98 14.75 5.62 1.49
C GLY A 98 14.83 6.14 2.91
N GLU A 99 15.77 7.04 3.13
CA GLU A 99 16.03 7.66 4.42
C GLU A 99 15.04 8.78 4.72
N ILE A 100 14.75 8.96 6.01
CA ILE A 100 14.13 10.17 6.54
C ILE A 100 15.25 11.13 6.92
N ALA A 101 15.29 12.32 6.31
CA ALA A 101 16.24 13.38 6.64
C ALA A 101 15.72 14.29 7.79
N VAL A 102 14.42 14.57 7.81
CA VAL A 102 13.78 15.41 8.82
C VAL A 102 12.58 14.66 9.39
N GLU A 103 12.64 14.34 10.68
CA GLU A 103 11.54 13.75 11.42
C GLU A 103 10.88 14.80 12.30
N ASN A 104 9.71 15.31 11.90
CA ASN A 104 8.94 16.21 12.73
C ASN A 104 7.79 15.45 13.40
N LYS A 105 7.85 15.37 14.74
CA LYS A 105 6.87 14.65 15.56
C LYS A 105 5.51 15.35 15.67
N LYS A 106 5.43 16.62 15.27
CA LYS A 106 4.21 17.44 15.43
C LYS A 106 3.50 17.74 14.10
N ASP A 107 4.24 17.71 13.00
CA ASP A 107 3.71 18.06 11.69
C ASP A 107 4.29 17.15 10.61
N SER A 108 3.43 16.32 10.02
CA SER A 108 3.80 15.41 8.93
C SER A 108 4.14 16.15 7.62
N TYR A 109 3.74 17.41 7.47
CA TYR A 109 4.07 18.22 6.29
C TYR A 109 5.54 18.66 6.24
N SER A 110 6.20 18.74 7.40
CA SER A 110 7.60 19.12 7.50
C SER A 110 8.57 17.94 7.54
N GLN A 111 8.09 16.74 7.23
CA GLN A 111 8.95 15.57 7.02
C GLN A 111 9.54 15.60 5.63
N ASP A 112 10.84 15.35 5.52
CA ASP A 112 11.57 15.32 4.26
C ASP A 112 12.59 14.18 4.24
N GLY A 113 13.03 13.81 3.05
CA GLY A 113 14.02 12.78 2.82
C GLY A 113 13.80 11.99 1.53
N GLN A 114 14.74 11.11 1.24
CA GLN A 114 14.72 10.33 0.01
C GLN A 114 13.39 9.56 -0.20
N ALA A 115 12.85 8.97 0.86
CA ALA A 115 11.60 8.21 0.78
C ALA A 115 10.42 9.09 0.33
N PHE A 116 10.34 10.33 0.80
CA PHE A 116 9.31 11.29 0.41
C PHE A 116 9.45 11.71 -1.05
N HIS A 117 10.67 12.04 -1.49
CA HIS A 117 10.95 12.38 -2.90
C HIS A 117 10.62 11.22 -3.83
N ARG A 118 11.05 9.99 -3.49
CA ARG A 118 10.79 8.78 -4.27
C ARG A 118 9.30 8.46 -4.36
N SER A 119 8.54 8.60 -3.27
CA SER A 119 7.09 8.40 -3.32
C SER A 119 6.40 9.43 -4.22
N ARG A 120 6.86 10.67 -4.22
CA ARG A 120 6.35 11.73 -5.10
C ARG A 120 6.65 11.46 -6.58
N LEU A 121 7.83 10.93 -6.90
CA LEU A 121 8.17 10.53 -8.27
C LEU A 121 7.20 9.48 -8.81
N GLY A 122 6.85 8.48 -8.01
CA GLY A 122 5.88 7.46 -8.42
C GLY A 122 4.45 8.00 -8.56
N VAL A 123 4.04 9.02 -7.79
CA VAL A 123 2.74 9.70 -8.03
C VAL A 123 2.72 10.37 -9.40
N ASN A 124 3.81 11.01 -9.80
CA ASN A 124 3.92 11.65 -11.12
C ASN A 124 3.83 10.62 -12.26
N PHE A 125 4.33 9.39 -12.07
CA PHE A 125 4.18 8.30 -13.01
C PHE A 125 2.71 8.00 -13.36
N PHE A 126 1.78 8.06 -12.40
CA PHE A 126 0.36 7.84 -12.65
C PHE A 126 -0.31 8.96 -13.44
N ARG A 127 0.31 10.14 -13.50
CA ARG A 127 -0.19 11.30 -14.25
C ARG A 127 0.21 11.24 -15.73
N ASP A 128 1.22 10.44 -16.08
CA ASP A 128 1.60 10.20 -17.47
C ASP A 128 0.43 9.57 -18.25
N HIS A 129 0.13 10.11 -19.42
CA HIS A 129 -0.96 9.65 -20.29
C HIS A 129 -0.86 8.17 -20.65
N LYS A 130 0.36 7.63 -20.78
CA LYS A 130 0.63 6.21 -21.10
C LYS A 130 0.10 5.27 -20.03
N TYR A 131 0.15 5.68 -18.75
CA TYR A 131 -0.18 4.85 -17.59
C TYR A 131 -1.49 5.26 -16.91
N LYS A 132 -2.10 6.36 -17.34
CA LYS A 132 -3.31 6.93 -16.74
C LYS A 132 -4.45 5.90 -16.72
N GLY A 133 -4.90 5.56 -15.51
CA GLY A 133 -6.02 4.64 -15.29
C GLY A 133 -5.68 3.14 -15.42
N LYS A 134 -4.44 2.78 -15.79
CA LYS A 134 -4.03 1.39 -16.00
C LYS A 134 -3.19 0.82 -14.84
N ARG A 135 -2.56 1.69 -14.06
CA ARG A 135 -1.66 1.31 -12.97
C ARG A 135 -2.20 1.82 -11.63
N ARG A 136 -2.01 1.02 -10.60
CA ARG A 136 -2.46 1.32 -9.23
C ARG A 136 -1.32 1.43 -8.24
N THR A 137 -0.22 0.71 -8.49
CA THR A 137 0.90 0.64 -7.56
C THR A 137 2.22 0.91 -8.28
N LYS A 138 3.08 1.70 -7.65
CA LYS A 138 4.47 1.95 -8.06
C LYS A 138 5.35 1.87 -6.82
N ILE A 139 6.50 1.19 -6.91
CA ILE A 139 7.55 1.21 -5.89
C ILE A 139 8.77 1.88 -6.50
N VAL A 140 9.42 2.77 -5.73
CA VAL A 140 10.62 3.51 -6.13
C VAL A 140 11.66 3.34 -5.03
N THR A 141 12.69 2.55 -5.29
CA THR A 141 13.79 2.27 -4.36
C THR A 141 15.02 3.13 -4.62
N GLY A 142 15.13 3.69 -5.84
CA GLY A 142 16.30 4.39 -6.35
C GLY A 142 17.30 3.48 -7.06
N ASP A 143 17.10 2.16 -7.04
CA ASP A 143 17.77 1.19 -7.89
C ASP A 143 16.91 0.96 -9.14
N ILE A 144 17.38 1.43 -10.30
CA ILE A 144 16.59 1.43 -11.53
C ILE A 144 16.22 0.01 -11.98
N HIS A 145 17.13 -0.97 -11.85
CA HIS A 145 16.87 -2.35 -12.27
C HIS A 145 15.87 -3.04 -11.35
N LEU A 146 15.97 -2.75 -10.05
CA LEU A 146 14.99 -3.23 -9.08
C LEU A 146 13.62 -2.59 -9.33
N ASP A 147 13.57 -1.29 -9.55
CA ASP A 147 12.34 -0.55 -9.82
C ASP A 147 11.62 -1.06 -11.08
N GLU A 148 12.37 -1.38 -12.15
CA GLU A 148 11.84 -1.99 -13.38
C GLU A 148 11.30 -3.41 -13.12
N THR A 149 12.02 -4.23 -12.36
CA THR A 149 11.58 -5.59 -11.99
C THR A 149 10.29 -5.55 -11.18
N LEU A 150 10.25 -4.71 -10.16
CA LEU A 150 9.05 -4.51 -9.34
C LEU A 150 7.88 -3.98 -10.17
N ASP A 151 8.16 -3.10 -11.13
CA ASP A 151 7.13 -2.50 -11.98
C ASP A 151 6.40 -3.55 -12.84
N MET A 152 7.12 -4.53 -13.38
CA MET A 152 6.54 -5.64 -14.12
C MET A 152 5.62 -6.49 -13.25
N ILE A 153 6.05 -6.82 -12.03
CA ILE A 153 5.26 -7.63 -11.09
C ILE A 153 4.00 -6.86 -10.68
N LEU A 154 4.15 -5.60 -10.28
CA LEU A 154 3.05 -4.75 -9.86
C LEU A 154 2.03 -4.50 -10.99
N MET A 155 2.48 -4.48 -12.25
CA MET A 155 1.57 -4.41 -13.40
C MET A 155 0.63 -5.61 -13.44
N TYR A 156 1.13 -6.82 -13.25
CA TYR A 156 0.29 -8.03 -13.23
C TYR A 156 -0.60 -8.07 -11.99
N GLN A 157 -0.10 -7.63 -10.83
CA GLN A 157 -0.90 -7.50 -9.61
C GLN A 157 -2.07 -6.51 -9.83
N ASP A 158 -1.81 -5.36 -10.43
CA ASP A 158 -2.82 -4.33 -10.74
C ASP A 158 -3.91 -4.88 -11.68
N LEU A 159 -3.55 -5.71 -12.67
CA LEU A 159 -4.49 -6.35 -13.60
C LEU A 159 -5.40 -7.40 -12.91
N ILE A 160 -4.89 -8.11 -11.91
CA ILE A 160 -5.68 -9.03 -11.09
C ILE A 160 -6.62 -8.25 -10.19
N GLU A 161 -6.10 -7.28 -9.45
CA GLU A 161 -6.84 -6.46 -8.49
C GLU A 161 -7.98 -5.68 -9.14
N GLU A 162 -7.78 -5.19 -10.37
CA GLU A 162 -8.79 -4.39 -11.09
C GLU A 162 -10.12 -5.13 -11.26
N LYS A 163 -10.09 -6.46 -11.30
CA LYS A 163 -11.26 -7.32 -11.51
C LYS A 163 -12.01 -7.68 -10.23
N TRP A 164 -11.47 -7.32 -9.07
CA TRP A 164 -12.05 -7.75 -7.80
C TRP A 164 -13.40 -7.09 -7.50
N THR A 165 -14.37 -7.94 -7.27
CA THR A 165 -15.70 -7.55 -6.79
C THR A 165 -15.68 -7.26 -5.30
N ARG A 166 -16.73 -6.62 -4.77
CA ARG A 166 -16.91 -6.39 -3.34
C ARG A 166 -16.76 -7.68 -2.52
N ALA A 167 -17.44 -8.75 -2.94
CA ALA A 167 -17.40 -10.02 -2.23
C ALA A 167 -15.98 -10.64 -2.18
N GLN A 168 -15.19 -10.41 -3.23
CA GLN A 168 -13.77 -10.82 -3.23
C GLN A 168 -12.94 -9.93 -2.32
N TRP A 169 -13.11 -8.60 -2.34
CA TRP A 169 -12.45 -7.69 -1.40
C TRP A 169 -12.74 -8.02 0.07
N GLU A 170 -14.00 -8.37 0.41
CA GLU A 170 -14.37 -8.83 1.75
C GLU A 170 -13.61 -10.08 2.16
N ALA A 171 -13.49 -11.06 1.27
CA ALA A 171 -12.77 -12.29 1.55
C ALA A 171 -11.25 -12.03 1.67
N ILE A 172 -10.68 -11.22 0.78
CA ILE A 172 -9.25 -10.86 0.77
C ILE A 172 -8.86 -10.11 2.04
N ARG A 173 -9.67 -9.13 2.46
CA ARG A 173 -9.45 -8.41 3.72
C ARG A 173 -9.23 -9.37 4.89
N TRP A 174 -10.11 -10.36 5.03
CA TRP A 174 -9.99 -11.32 6.12
C TRP A 174 -8.88 -12.34 5.90
N ARG A 175 -8.58 -12.69 4.64
CA ARG A 175 -7.49 -13.60 4.31
C ARG A 175 -6.11 -13.04 4.68
N LEU A 176 -5.94 -11.72 4.61
CA LEU A 176 -4.73 -11.02 5.08
C LEU A 176 -4.57 -11.03 6.61
N MET A 177 -5.65 -11.34 7.36
CA MET A 177 -5.66 -11.32 8.83
C MET A 177 -5.81 -12.71 9.46
N LEU A 178 -6.41 -13.65 8.75
CA LEU A 178 -6.83 -14.95 9.29
C LEU A 178 -6.24 -16.08 8.44
N PRO A 179 -5.71 -17.14 9.10
CA PRO A 179 -5.03 -18.23 8.39
C PRO A 179 -5.98 -19.20 7.68
N THR A 180 -7.22 -19.40 8.19
CA THR A 180 -8.11 -20.46 7.72
C THR A 180 -9.39 -19.93 7.06
N TYR A 181 -9.93 -20.70 6.11
CA TYR A 181 -11.17 -20.35 5.44
C TYR A 181 -12.38 -20.43 6.38
N GLU A 182 -12.34 -21.28 7.41
CA GLU A 182 -13.38 -21.43 8.43
C GLU A 182 -13.49 -20.16 9.28
N GLU A 183 -12.37 -19.59 9.71
CA GLU A 183 -12.36 -18.32 10.45
C GLU A 183 -12.87 -17.16 9.60
N ILE A 184 -12.47 -17.10 8.33
CA ILE A 184 -12.96 -16.10 7.38
C ILE A 184 -14.47 -16.26 7.16
N ALA A 185 -14.94 -17.49 6.97
CA ALA A 185 -16.35 -17.82 6.78
C ALA A 185 -17.20 -17.37 7.98
N LYS A 186 -16.72 -17.62 9.19
CA LYS A 186 -17.36 -17.17 10.44
C LYS A 186 -17.45 -15.63 10.50
N LYS A 187 -16.41 -14.92 10.08
CA LYS A 187 -16.41 -13.44 10.03
C LYS A 187 -17.36 -12.87 8.98
N LEU A 188 -17.51 -13.57 7.86
CA LEU A 188 -18.37 -13.13 6.75
C LEU A 188 -19.82 -13.64 6.87
N GLY A 189 -20.11 -14.55 7.79
CA GLY A 189 -21.43 -15.17 7.92
C GLY A 189 -21.83 -16.02 6.71
N VAL A 190 -20.86 -16.72 6.08
CA VAL A 190 -21.06 -17.54 4.88
C VAL A 190 -20.46 -18.93 5.07
N ALA A 191 -20.82 -19.90 4.20
CA ALA A 191 -20.16 -21.20 4.19
C ALA A 191 -18.69 -21.08 3.72
N TYR A 192 -17.80 -21.95 4.26
CA TYR A 192 -16.37 -21.89 3.93
C TYR A 192 -16.09 -22.10 2.42
N GLN A 193 -16.93 -22.91 1.74
CA GLN A 193 -16.86 -23.13 0.30
C GLN A 193 -17.06 -21.80 -0.49
N ASN A 194 -17.87 -20.89 0.04
CA ASN A 194 -18.06 -19.57 -0.59
C ASN A 194 -16.81 -18.72 -0.44
N VAL A 195 -16.09 -18.79 0.69
CA VAL A 195 -14.81 -18.13 0.87
C VAL A 195 -13.79 -18.66 -0.15
N GLN A 196 -13.67 -19.98 -0.26
CA GLN A 196 -12.80 -20.64 -1.21
C GLN A 196 -13.11 -20.22 -2.66
N LYS A 197 -14.39 -20.21 -3.06
CA LYS A 197 -14.82 -19.75 -4.39
C LYS A 197 -14.48 -18.29 -4.64
N ARG A 198 -14.70 -17.40 -3.64
CA ARG A 198 -14.38 -15.97 -3.76
C ARG A 198 -12.88 -15.74 -3.97
N LEU A 199 -12.03 -16.39 -3.15
CA LEU A 199 -10.57 -16.25 -3.24
C LEU A 199 -10.02 -16.87 -4.53
N LYS A 200 -10.50 -18.05 -4.94
CA LYS A 200 -10.14 -18.66 -6.21
C LYS A 200 -10.53 -17.78 -7.42
N ALA A 201 -11.74 -17.24 -7.42
CA ALA A 201 -12.20 -16.35 -8.48
C ALA A 201 -11.47 -14.99 -8.50
N ALA A 202 -10.84 -14.62 -7.39
CA ALA A 202 -9.99 -13.43 -7.28
C ALA A 202 -8.54 -13.70 -7.75
N ASN A 203 -8.17 -14.92 -8.10
CA ASN A 203 -6.78 -15.37 -8.32
C ASN A 203 -5.89 -14.99 -7.12
N TRP A 204 -6.41 -15.23 -5.89
CA TRP A 204 -5.73 -14.82 -4.68
C TRP A 204 -4.38 -15.52 -4.48
N ASP A 205 -4.29 -16.80 -4.84
CA ASP A 205 -3.06 -17.58 -4.65
C ASP A 205 -1.92 -17.03 -5.51
N GLU A 206 -2.20 -16.63 -6.75
CA GLU A 206 -1.24 -15.99 -7.66
C GLU A 206 -0.91 -14.57 -7.17
N PHE A 207 -1.92 -13.84 -6.72
CA PHE A 207 -1.72 -12.49 -6.20
C PHE A 207 -0.86 -12.51 -4.92
N SER A 208 -1.13 -13.40 -3.97
CA SER A 208 -0.37 -13.50 -2.73
C SER A 208 1.10 -13.88 -2.96
N GLN A 209 1.38 -14.76 -3.93
CA GLN A 209 2.76 -15.07 -4.32
C GLN A 209 3.51 -13.83 -4.82
N GLY A 210 2.84 -12.94 -5.55
CA GLY A 210 3.43 -11.66 -5.96
C GLY A 210 3.69 -10.72 -4.76
N VAL A 211 2.79 -10.68 -3.76
CA VAL A 211 3.02 -9.92 -2.52
C VAL A 211 4.24 -10.45 -1.78
N ASP A 212 4.32 -11.78 -1.58
CA ASP A 212 5.44 -12.45 -0.92
C ASP A 212 6.77 -12.22 -1.66
N PHE A 213 6.71 -12.22 -2.99
CA PHE A 213 7.91 -11.95 -3.81
C PHE A 213 8.40 -10.51 -3.62
N VAL A 214 7.52 -9.53 -3.65
CA VAL A 214 7.87 -8.12 -3.38
C VAL A 214 8.52 -7.98 -2.00
N GLU A 215 7.95 -8.62 -0.96
CA GLU A 215 8.52 -8.61 0.39
C GLU A 215 9.95 -9.19 0.42
N LYS A 216 10.16 -10.35 -0.22
CA LYS A 216 11.50 -10.99 -0.30
C LYS A 216 12.51 -10.11 -1.03
N VAL A 217 12.12 -9.51 -2.13
CA VAL A 217 13.01 -8.67 -2.94
C VAL A 217 13.40 -7.41 -2.17
N LEU A 218 12.45 -6.75 -1.51
CA LEU A 218 12.72 -5.57 -0.68
C LEU A 218 13.60 -5.91 0.52
N THR A 219 13.35 -7.05 1.19
CA THR A 219 14.21 -7.54 2.28
C THR A 219 15.66 -7.75 1.82
N SER A 220 15.84 -8.37 0.66
CA SER A 220 17.18 -8.61 0.09
C SER A 220 17.89 -7.31 -0.29
N HIS A 221 17.15 -6.35 -0.82
CA HIS A 221 17.68 -5.03 -1.19
C HIS A 221 18.20 -4.27 0.04
N LEU A 222 17.40 -4.25 1.12
CA LEU A 222 17.80 -3.61 2.39
C LEU A 222 19.03 -4.24 3.02
N GLN A 223 19.14 -5.57 2.97
CA GLN A 223 20.32 -6.29 3.49
C GLN A 223 21.59 -5.94 2.71
N LYS A 224 21.52 -5.85 1.38
CA LYS A 224 22.67 -5.45 0.52
C LYS A 224 23.11 -4.02 0.81
N GLY A 225 22.18 -3.08 0.98
CA GLY A 225 22.47 -1.70 1.36
C GLY A 225 23.21 -1.60 2.70
N ALA A 226 22.78 -2.39 3.69
CA ALA A 226 23.43 -2.46 4.99
C ALA A 226 24.87 -2.99 4.91
N ILE A 227 25.13 -4.00 4.07
CA ILE A 227 26.49 -4.57 3.88
C ILE A 227 27.41 -3.59 3.14
N GLY A 228 26.89 -2.88 2.13
CA GLY A 228 27.65 -1.90 1.35
C GLY A 228 28.18 -0.72 2.18
N SER A 229 27.44 -0.30 3.21
CA SER A 229 27.84 0.78 4.12
C SER A 229 29.01 0.40 5.05
N PHE A 230 29.17 -0.89 5.37
CA PHE A 230 30.30 -1.39 6.19
C PHE A 230 31.62 -1.50 5.41
N THR A 231 31.57 -1.60 4.08
CA THR A 231 32.79 -1.72 3.26
C THR A 231 33.35 -0.38 2.83
N SER A 232 32.59 0.72 2.86
CA SER A 232 33.05 2.06 2.50
C SER A 232 33.73 2.84 3.64
N GLU A 233 33.66 2.37 4.90
CA GLU A 233 34.35 2.98 6.04
C GLU A 233 35.76 2.42 6.30
N ARG A 234 36.29 1.57 5.42
CA ARG A 234 37.63 0.96 5.55
C ARG A 234 38.57 1.23 4.36
N VAL A 235 38.54 2.46 3.83
CA VAL A 235 39.56 2.93 2.88
C VAL A 235 40.10 4.26 3.34
#